data_87e7b4a664078e9755bbb7ff115b292d
#
_entry.id   87e7b4a664078e9755bbb7ff115b292d
#
_cell.length_a   1.000
_cell.length_b   1.000
_cell.length_c   1.000
_cell.angle_alpha   90.00
_cell.angle_beta   90.00
_cell.angle_gamma   90.00
#
_symmetry.space_group_name_H-M   'P 1'
#
loop_
_entity.id
_entity.type
_entity.pdbx_description
1 polymer ?
#
loop_
_entity_poly.entity_id
_entity_poly.type
_entity_poly.pdbx_seq_one_letter_code
_entity_poly.pdbx_strand_id
1 'polypeptide(L)'
;CFFRNVFGPWSVLPGLFFCSEKERDQIMLESLEAALYPIVVNINTYLSSYILVFLLIGVGLFYSIRTRFVQVRCFGEGMRKVFGNLSLRGGKQEHGMSSFQALATAIAAQVGTGNIVGGSGAILAGGPGAIFWMWVIAFFGMATIYAEATLAIETRQKDSDGSYRGGPVYYITTAFKGGFGKFLAGFFAVAIILALGFMGCMVQSNSIGSTFE
;
A
#
# COMPACT_ATOMS: atom_id res chain seq x y z
N CYS A 1 -32.67 -21.07 -17.10
CA CYS A 1 -33.63 -21.35 -18.20
C CYS A 1 -33.73 -22.82 -18.63
N PHE A 2 -32.81 -23.69 -18.25
CA PHE A 2 -32.84 -25.12 -18.71
C PHE A 2 -33.81 -26.00 -17.90
N PHE A 3 -34.18 -25.64 -16.70
CA PHE A 3 -35.05 -26.44 -15.81
C PHE A 3 -36.56 -26.27 -16.01
N ARG A 4 -36.98 -25.30 -16.86
CA ARG A 4 -38.40 -24.96 -17.04
C ARG A 4 -39.18 -26.01 -17.88
N ASN A 5 -38.52 -26.86 -18.62
CA ASN A 5 -39.16 -27.78 -19.57
C ASN A 5 -39.33 -29.25 -19.06
N VAL A 6 -38.87 -29.54 -17.83
CA VAL A 6 -38.88 -30.92 -17.33
C VAL A 6 -39.85 -31.17 -16.17
N PHE A 7 -40.22 -30.12 -15.43
CA PHE A 7 -41.13 -30.24 -14.27
C PHE A 7 -42.27 -29.21 -14.36
N GLY A 8 -43.51 -29.70 -14.31
CA GLY A 8 -44.74 -28.95 -14.49
C GLY A 8 -44.97 -27.77 -13.52
N PRO A 9 -46.11 -27.07 -13.64
CA PRO A 9 -46.34 -25.71 -13.11
C PRO A 9 -46.25 -25.52 -11.59
N TRP A 10 -46.11 -26.57 -10.79
CA TRP A 10 -46.11 -26.50 -9.34
C TRP A 10 -44.70 -26.39 -8.69
N SER A 11 -43.62 -26.54 -9.44
CA SER A 11 -42.27 -26.45 -8.91
C SER A 11 -41.61 -25.08 -9.10
N VAL A 12 -42.37 -24.12 -9.60
CA VAL A 12 -41.83 -22.81 -10.09
C VAL A 12 -41.86 -21.70 -9.05
N LEU A 13 -42.70 -21.81 -8.02
CA LEU A 13 -42.95 -20.71 -7.07
C LEU A 13 -41.78 -20.32 -6.14
N PRO A 14 -41.00 -21.23 -5.53
CA PRO A 14 -39.86 -20.82 -4.71
C PRO A 14 -38.64 -20.33 -5.53
N GLY A 15 -38.46 -20.90 -6.73
CA GLY A 15 -37.30 -20.55 -7.57
C GLY A 15 -37.40 -19.22 -8.28
N LEU A 16 -38.63 -18.77 -8.63
CA LEU A 16 -38.88 -17.48 -9.25
C LEU A 16 -38.65 -16.29 -8.30
N PHE A 17 -39.01 -16.46 -7.03
CA PHE A 17 -38.74 -15.43 -6.02
C PHE A 17 -37.23 -15.27 -5.75
N PHE A 18 -36.49 -16.38 -5.66
CA PHE A 18 -35.05 -16.33 -5.46
C PHE A 18 -34.28 -15.79 -6.68
N CYS A 19 -34.70 -16.13 -7.89
CA CYS A 19 -34.09 -15.63 -9.12
C CYS A 19 -34.38 -14.12 -9.32
N SER A 20 -35.59 -13.69 -8.99
CA SER A 20 -35.97 -12.28 -9.08
C SER A 20 -35.28 -11.38 -8.03
N GLU A 21 -35.01 -11.90 -6.86
CA GLU A 21 -34.30 -11.15 -5.80
C GLU A 21 -32.80 -11.00 -6.16
N LYS A 22 -32.18 -12.06 -6.61
CA LYS A 22 -30.78 -12.02 -7.07
C LYS A 22 -30.57 -11.16 -8.32
N GLU A 23 -31.52 -11.18 -9.26
CA GLU A 23 -31.47 -10.28 -10.43
C GLU A 23 -31.70 -8.81 -10.03
N ARG A 24 -32.59 -8.53 -9.10
CA ARG A 24 -32.78 -7.16 -8.58
C ARG A 24 -31.55 -6.65 -7.85
N ASP A 25 -30.93 -7.48 -7.04
CA ASP A 25 -29.71 -7.14 -6.31
C ASP A 25 -28.55 -6.90 -7.30
N GLN A 26 -28.42 -7.69 -8.35
CA GLN A 26 -27.43 -7.47 -9.40
C GLN A 26 -27.69 -6.16 -10.17
N ILE A 27 -28.92 -5.89 -10.59
CA ILE A 27 -29.28 -4.66 -11.30
C ILE A 27 -29.07 -3.43 -10.40
N MET A 28 -29.37 -3.55 -9.10
CA MET A 28 -29.16 -2.47 -8.15
C MET A 28 -27.65 -2.23 -7.91
N LEU A 29 -26.84 -3.28 -7.82
CA LEU A 29 -25.38 -3.19 -7.72
C LEU A 29 -24.78 -2.56 -8.99
N GLU A 30 -25.20 -3.01 -10.17
CA GLU A 30 -24.74 -2.46 -11.45
C GLU A 30 -25.15 -0.99 -11.61
N SER A 31 -26.36 -0.60 -11.22
CA SER A 31 -26.80 0.79 -11.26
C SER A 31 -26.06 1.69 -10.27
N LEU A 32 -25.75 1.16 -9.08
CA LEU A 32 -24.95 1.85 -8.06
C LEU A 32 -23.49 2.01 -8.54
N GLU A 33 -22.92 0.95 -9.11
CA GLU A 33 -21.59 0.97 -9.70
C GLU A 33 -21.51 1.97 -10.85
N ALA A 34 -22.46 1.96 -11.77
CA ALA A 34 -22.52 2.91 -12.90
C ALA A 34 -22.65 4.37 -12.43
N ALA A 35 -23.34 4.63 -11.33
CA ALA A 35 -23.46 5.97 -10.77
C ALA A 35 -22.22 6.43 -10.00
N LEU A 36 -21.59 5.53 -9.25
CA LEU A 36 -20.42 5.83 -8.42
C LEU A 36 -19.11 5.81 -9.20
N TYR A 37 -18.99 4.93 -10.20
CA TYR A 37 -17.77 4.74 -10.97
C TYR A 37 -17.20 6.04 -11.56
N PRO A 38 -17.96 6.91 -12.26
CA PRO A 38 -17.43 8.14 -12.82
C PRO A 38 -16.97 9.13 -11.74
N ILE A 39 -17.64 9.15 -10.59
CA ILE A 39 -17.24 10.00 -9.46
C ILE A 39 -15.92 9.52 -8.88
N VAL A 40 -15.81 8.22 -8.63
CA VAL A 40 -14.59 7.60 -8.07
C VAL A 40 -13.41 7.76 -9.03
N VAL A 41 -13.62 7.54 -10.34
CA VAL A 41 -12.59 7.73 -11.37
C VAL A 41 -12.12 9.17 -11.44
N ASN A 42 -13.02 10.15 -11.42
CA ASN A 42 -12.65 11.55 -11.41
C ASN A 42 -11.85 11.93 -10.17
N ILE A 43 -12.32 11.56 -8.98
CA ILE A 43 -11.62 11.82 -7.73
C ILE A 43 -10.24 11.16 -7.74
N ASN A 44 -10.16 9.90 -8.16
CA ASN A 44 -8.90 9.18 -8.23
C ASN A 44 -7.93 9.82 -9.23
N THR A 45 -8.41 10.27 -10.38
CA THR A 45 -7.60 10.95 -11.39
C THR A 45 -7.00 12.24 -10.84
N TYR A 46 -7.78 13.08 -10.18
CA TYR A 46 -7.27 14.32 -9.59
C TYR A 46 -6.30 14.05 -8.44
N LEU A 47 -6.64 13.10 -7.54
CA LEU A 47 -5.77 12.73 -6.43
C LEU A 47 -4.44 12.14 -6.92
N SER A 48 -4.48 11.18 -7.84
CA SER A 48 -3.29 10.44 -8.27
C SER A 48 -2.43 11.24 -9.27
N SER A 49 -3.07 11.95 -10.23
CA SER A 49 -2.30 12.63 -11.29
C SER A 49 -1.73 13.98 -10.86
N TYR A 50 -2.37 14.67 -9.94
CA TYR A 50 -1.93 16.00 -9.53
C TYR A 50 -1.48 16.05 -8.08
N ILE A 51 -2.36 15.78 -7.14
CA ILE A 51 -2.09 15.98 -5.71
C ILE A 51 -0.96 15.06 -5.25
N LEU A 52 -1.04 13.77 -5.55
CA LEU A 52 -0.05 12.79 -5.13
C LEU A 52 1.33 13.07 -5.75
N VAL A 53 1.38 13.40 -7.03
CA VAL A 53 2.65 13.67 -7.74
C VAL A 53 3.32 14.92 -7.17
N PHE A 54 2.58 16.04 -7.04
CA PHE A 54 3.14 17.27 -6.46
C PHE A 54 3.56 17.09 -5.01
N LEU A 55 2.79 16.31 -4.23
CA LEU A 55 3.09 16.05 -2.84
C LEU A 55 4.33 15.15 -2.70
N LEU A 56 4.46 14.10 -3.51
CA LEU A 56 5.65 13.23 -3.51
C LEU A 56 6.92 13.98 -3.88
N ILE A 57 6.87 14.77 -4.95
CA ILE A 57 8.02 15.56 -5.38
C ILE A 57 8.34 16.65 -4.35
N GLY A 58 7.34 17.39 -3.88
CA GLY A 58 7.51 18.48 -2.93
C GLY A 58 8.06 18.01 -1.59
N VAL A 59 7.47 16.96 -1.02
CA VAL A 59 7.93 16.37 0.24
C VAL A 59 9.30 15.73 0.08
N GLY A 60 9.53 14.99 -1.01
CA GLY A 60 10.82 14.38 -1.31
C GLY A 60 11.94 15.41 -1.47
N LEU A 61 11.66 16.51 -2.18
CA LEU A 61 12.60 17.61 -2.34
C LEU A 61 12.86 18.33 -1.01
N PHE A 62 11.80 18.63 -0.26
CA PHE A 62 11.91 19.24 1.07
C PHE A 62 12.81 18.43 2.01
N TYR A 63 12.56 17.12 2.11
CA TYR A 63 13.40 16.25 2.95
C TYR A 63 14.80 16.08 2.38
N SER A 64 14.99 15.99 1.07
CA SER A 64 16.33 15.93 0.46
C SER A 64 17.18 17.15 0.84
N ILE A 65 16.62 18.35 0.75
CA ILE A 65 17.30 19.58 1.15
C ILE A 65 17.52 19.61 2.66
N ARG A 66 16.50 19.31 3.46
CA ARG A 66 16.56 19.37 4.93
C ARG A 66 17.55 18.39 5.53
N THR A 67 17.69 17.22 4.94
CA THR A 67 18.65 16.17 5.35
C THR A 67 20.02 16.31 4.65
N ARG A 68 20.23 17.37 3.86
CA ARG A 68 21.44 17.60 3.10
C ARG A 68 21.82 16.43 2.20
N PHE A 69 20.85 15.97 1.40
CA PHE A 69 21.01 14.85 0.48
C PHE A 69 21.56 13.59 1.14
N VAL A 70 20.92 13.15 2.21
CA VAL A 70 21.29 11.94 2.98
C VAL A 70 21.46 10.71 2.08
N GLN A 71 20.64 10.59 1.05
CA GLN A 71 20.66 9.48 0.09
C GLN A 71 21.99 9.36 -0.67
N VAL A 72 22.71 10.46 -0.85
CA VAL A 72 24.06 10.45 -1.47
C VAL A 72 25.14 10.34 -0.39
N ARG A 73 25.03 11.20 0.64
CA ARG A 73 26.06 11.32 1.68
C ARG A 73 26.23 10.06 2.51
N CYS A 74 25.14 9.39 2.85
CA CYS A 74 25.16 8.20 3.71
C CYS A 74 25.06 6.88 2.93
N PHE A 75 25.09 6.95 1.58
CA PHE A 75 24.95 5.76 0.74
C PHE A 75 26.02 4.70 1.05
N GLY A 76 27.29 5.10 1.08
CA GLY A 76 28.41 4.17 1.37
C GLY A 76 28.32 3.56 2.77
N GLU A 77 27.90 4.33 3.77
CA GLU A 77 27.69 3.81 5.14
C GLU A 77 26.51 2.83 5.19
N GLY A 78 25.42 3.15 4.50
CA GLY A 78 24.27 2.26 4.39
C GLY A 78 24.64 0.92 3.74
N MET A 79 25.36 0.97 2.61
CA MET A 79 25.86 -0.24 1.94
C MET A 79 26.78 -1.07 2.85
N ARG A 80 27.67 -0.42 3.56
CA ARG A 80 28.56 -1.11 4.52
C ARG A 80 27.79 -1.76 5.65
N LYS A 81 26.74 -1.11 6.20
CA LYS A 81 25.92 -1.70 7.27
C LYS A 81 25.09 -2.88 6.79
N VAL A 82 24.60 -2.84 5.56
CA VAL A 82 23.78 -3.92 4.98
C VAL A 82 24.65 -5.12 4.60
N PHE A 83 25.73 -4.88 3.86
CA PHE A 83 26.57 -5.95 3.29
C PHE A 83 27.79 -6.31 4.14
N GLY A 84 28.28 -5.39 4.97
CA GLY A 84 29.50 -5.61 5.77
C GLY A 84 29.34 -6.64 6.90
N ASN A 85 28.12 -6.88 7.37
CA ASN A 85 27.79 -7.86 8.39
C ASN A 85 26.84 -8.95 7.85
N LEU A 86 27.03 -9.37 6.61
CA LEU A 86 26.27 -10.43 5.98
C LEU A 86 26.58 -11.78 6.65
N SER A 87 25.94 -12.03 7.78
CA SER A 87 25.89 -13.36 8.37
C SER A 87 24.64 -14.08 7.90
N LEU A 88 24.78 -14.92 6.88
CA LEU A 88 23.71 -15.83 6.40
C LEU A 88 23.24 -16.81 7.51
N ARG A 89 23.99 -16.92 8.60
CA ARG A 89 23.71 -17.79 9.73
C ARG A 89 23.06 -17.10 10.93
N GLY A 90 22.55 -15.88 10.78
CA GLY A 90 21.86 -15.19 11.86
C GLY A 90 22.71 -15.08 13.13
N GLY A 91 23.62 -14.12 13.20
CA GLY A 91 24.31 -13.83 14.46
C GLY A 91 23.25 -13.57 15.53
N LYS A 92 23.33 -14.26 16.68
CA LYS A 92 22.49 -14.01 17.84
C LYS A 92 22.63 -12.53 18.24
N GLN A 93 21.72 -11.70 17.80
CA GLN A 93 21.49 -10.44 18.48
C GLN A 93 20.50 -10.75 19.62
N GLU A 94 20.89 -10.45 20.83
CA GLU A 94 20.07 -10.73 22.03
C GLU A 94 18.70 -10.03 21.97
N HIS A 95 18.55 -8.94 21.21
CA HIS A 95 17.28 -8.26 20.98
C HIS A 95 17.27 -7.56 19.62
N GLY A 96 16.39 -8.01 18.70
CA GLY A 96 16.10 -7.32 17.45
C GLY A 96 16.55 -8.06 16.16
N MET A 97 16.28 -7.45 15.02
CA MET A 97 16.65 -7.97 13.70
C MET A 97 17.99 -7.38 13.24
N SER A 98 18.80 -8.16 12.50
CA SER A 98 20.00 -7.63 11.84
C SER A 98 19.63 -6.64 10.74
N SER A 99 20.55 -5.75 10.36
CA SER A 99 20.30 -4.76 9.29
C SER A 99 19.91 -5.42 7.97
N PHE A 100 20.48 -6.57 7.64
CA PHE A 100 20.12 -7.33 6.46
C PHE A 100 18.72 -7.96 6.57
N GLN A 101 18.36 -8.52 7.71
CA GLN A 101 17.02 -9.05 7.95
C GLN A 101 15.96 -7.95 7.87
N ALA A 102 16.25 -6.78 8.45
CA ALA A 102 15.35 -5.63 8.38
C ALA A 102 15.13 -5.16 6.92
N LEU A 103 16.22 -5.10 6.13
CA LEU A 103 16.12 -4.76 4.70
C LEU A 103 15.33 -5.82 3.92
N ALA A 104 15.63 -7.10 4.12
CA ALA A 104 14.94 -8.20 3.44
C ALA A 104 13.43 -8.21 3.77
N THR A 105 13.07 -7.98 5.03
CA THR A 105 11.67 -7.88 5.46
C THR A 105 10.97 -6.66 4.83
N ALA A 106 11.65 -5.51 4.81
CA ALA A 106 11.11 -4.30 4.18
C ALA A 106 10.87 -4.49 2.68
N ILE A 107 11.82 -5.10 1.96
CA ILE A 107 11.68 -5.41 0.53
C ILE A 107 10.51 -6.39 0.32
N ALA A 108 10.43 -7.46 1.10
CA ALA A 108 9.35 -8.44 1.00
C ALA A 108 7.96 -7.84 1.26
N ALA A 109 7.87 -6.85 2.16
CA ALA A 109 6.61 -6.16 2.44
C ALA A 109 6.22 -5.12 1.38
N GLN A 110 7.18 -4.53 0.68
CA GLN A 110 6.95 -3.43 -0.27
C GLN A 110 6.86 -3.88 -1.73
N VAL A 111 7.51 -4.98 -2.10
CA VAL A 111 7.50 -5.49 -3.47
C VAL A 111 6.33 -6.44 -3.65
N GLY A 112 5.32 -5.98 -4.40
CA GLY A 112 4.14 -6.76 -4.76
C GLY A 112 3.91 -6.78 -6.27
N THR A 113 2.90 -7.53 -6.71
CA THR A 113 2.49 -7.60 -8.12
C THR A 113 2.17 -6.24 -8.72
N GLY A 114 1.63 -5.32 -7.90
CA GLY A 114 1.34 -3.94 -8.30
C GLY A 114 2.56 -3.16 -8.78
N ASN A 115 3.74 -3.42 -8.24
CA ASN A 115 4.98 -2.77 -8.67
C ASN A 115 5.40 -3.22 -10.07
N ILE A 116 5.19 -4.51 -10.39
CA ILE A 116 5.51 -5.09 -11.71
C ILE A 116 4.51 -4.57 -12.74
N VAL A 117 3.24 -4.67 -12.45
CA VAL A 117 2.15 -4.20 -13.33
C VAL A 117 2.22 -2.69 -13.54
N GLY A 118 2.45 -1.92 -12.46
CA GLY A 118 2.60 -0.46 -12.54
C GLY A 118 3.83 -0.03 -13.34
N GLY A 119 4.96 -0.70 -13.17
CA GLY A 119 6.17 -0.46 -13.95
C GLY A 119 5.97 -0.79 -15.45
N SER A 120 5.37 -1.93 -15.75
CA SER A 120 5.04 -2.32 -17.13
C SER A 120 4.07 -1.36 -17.78
N GLY A 121 3.01 -0.94 -17.07
CA GLY A 121 2.04 0.03 -17.54
C GLY A 121 2.65 1.41 -17.81
N ALA A 122 3.56 1.86 -16.94
CA ALA A 122 4.29 3.11 -17.14
C ALA A 122 5.16 3.09 -18.41
N ILE A 123 5.82 1.96 -18.69
CA ILE A 123 6.62 1.79 -19.90
C ILE A 123 5.74 1.75 -21.16
N LEU A 124 4.61 1.05 -21.09
CA LEU A 124 3.65 0.98 -22.20
C LEU A 124 3.04 2.35 -22.53
N ALA A 125 2.72 3.15 -21.52
CA ALA A 125 2.12 4.46 -21.71
C ALA A 125 3.15 5.56 -22.04
N GLY A 126 4.31 5.55 -21.39
CA GLY A 126 5.32 6.62 -21.47
C GLY A 126 6.59 6.25 -22.25
N GLY A 127 6.67 5.01 -22.76
CA GLY A 127 7.86 4.54 -23.46
C GLY A 127 9.10 4.42 -22.54
N PRO A 128 10.31 4.27 -23.13
CA PRO A 128 11.55 4.11 -22.36
C PRO A 128 11.86 5.28 -21.42
N GLY A 129 11.38 6.49 -21.75
CA GLY A 129 11.53 7.68 -20.92
C GLY A 129 10.87 7.57 -19.54
N ALA A 130 9.86 6.72 -19.39
CA ALA A 130 9.21 6.48 -18.11
C ALA A 130 10.19 5.94 -17.06
N ILE A 131 11.14 5.08 -17.46
CA ILE A 131 12.16 4.51 -16.57
C ILE A 131 13.03 5.61 -15.94
N PHE A 132 13.42 6.58 -16.75
CA PHE A 132 14.22 7.72 -16.26
C PHE A 132 13.43 8.49 -15.18
N TRP A 133 12.18 8.81 -15.43
CA TRP A 133 11.34 9.51 -14.45
C TRP A 133 11.05 8.68 -13.20
N MET A 134 10.91 7.36 -13.33
CA MET A 134 10.79 6.46 -12.19
C MET A 134 12.03 6.52 -11.28
N TRP A 135 13.24 6.58 -11.86
CA TRP A 135 14.48 6.74 -11.09
C TRP A 135 14.56 8.10 -10.39
N VAL A 136 14.16 9.17 -11.07
CA VAL A 136 14.14 10.52 -10.48
C VAL A 136 13.18 10.57 -9.27
N ILE A 137 11.97 10.02 -9.40
CA ILE A 137 11.00 9.96 -8.30
C ILE A 137 11.51 9.08 -7.18
N ALA A 138 12.11 7.93 -7.49
CA ALA A 138 12.67 7.03 -6.49
C ALA A 138 13.80 7.70 -5.69
N PHE A 139 14.64 8.51 -6.33
CA PHE A 139 15.70 9.26 -5.66
C PHE A 139 15.13 10.21 -4.58
N PHE A 140 14.07 10.96 -4.90
CA PHE A 140 13.40 11.81 -3.91
C PHE A 140 12.64 11.01 -2.86
N GLY A 141 12.06 9.87 -3.26
CA GLY A 141 11.38 8.95 -2.35
C GLY A 141 12.28 8.39 -1.25
N MET A 142 13.58 8.17 -1.53
CA MET A 142 14.54 7.72 -0.51
C MET A 142 14.63 8.67 0.68
N ALA A 143 14.61 9.98 0.46
CA ALA A 143 14.66 10.97 1.55
C ALA A 143 13.39 10.94 2.39
N THR A 144 12.24 10.72 1.77
CA THR A 144 10.94 10.59 2.46
C THR A 144 10.91 9.36 3.36
N ILE A 145 11.31 8.20 2.84
CA ILE A 145 11.40 6.95 3.61
C ILE A 145 12.40 7.07 4.77
N TYR A 146 13.54 7.73 4.54
CA TYR A 146 14.50 8.00 5.61
C TYR A 146 13.88 8.84 6.74
N ALA A 147 13.16 9.91 6.40
CA ALA A 147 12.50 10.76 7.39
C ALA A 147 11.40 9.98 8.14
N GLU A 148 10.59 9.18 7.45
CA GLU A 148 9.57 8.34 8.05
C GLU A 148 10.16 7.31 9.01
N ALA A 149 11.20 6.59 8.59
CA ALA A 149 11.88 5.61 9.43
C ALA A 149 12.49 6.25 10.68
N THR A 150 13.08 7.45 10.55
CA THR A 150 13.63 8.21 11.67
C THR A 150 12.54 8.59 12.67
N LEU A 151 11.41 9.13 12.19
CA LEU A 151 10.26 9.47 13.02
C LEU A 151 9.68 8.23 13.72
N ALA A 152 9.57 7.11 13.01
CA ALA A 152 9.06 5.86 13.58
C ALA A 152 9.98 5.32 14.69
N ILE A 153 11.30 5.48 14.57
CA ILE A 153 12.26 5.09 15.61
C ILE A 153 12.20 6.03 16.81
N GLU A 154 12.13 7.34 16.56
CA GLU A 154 12.12 8.35 17.62
C GLU A 154 10.85 8.29 18.47
N THR A 155 9.71 8.02 17.85
CA THR A 155 8.41 7.97 18.53
C THR A 155 7.99 6.59 19.00
N ARG A 156 8.82 5.57 18.82
CA ARG A 156 8.52 4.20 19.26
C ARG A 156 8.33 4.15 20.78
N GLN A 157 7.39 3.34 21.22
CA GLN A 157 7.13 3.06 22.62
C GLN A 157 7.58 1.65 22.96
N LYS A 158 8.12 1.49 24.17
CA LYS A 158 8.48 0.19 24.71
C LYS A 158 7.28 -0.38 25.45
N ASP A 159 6.84 -1.57 25.06
CA ASP A 159 5.77 -2.29 25.74
C ASP A 159 6.26 -2.97 27.01
N SER A 160 5.32 -3.41 27.84
CA SER A 160 5.60 -4.17 29.07
C SER A 160 6.41 -5.45 28.82
N ASP A 161 6.26 -6.06 27.66
CA ASP A 161 6.94 -7.29 27.25
C ASP A 161 8.37 -7.05 26.71
N GLY A 162 8.85 -5.79 26.76
CA GLY A 162 10.16 -5.42 26.20
C GLY A 162 10.18 -5.23 24.69
N SER A 163 9.08 -5.50 23.98
CA SER A 163 8.93 -5.23 22.55
C SER A 163 8.78 -3.73 22.27
N TYR A 164 9.17 -3.33 21.05
CA TYR A 164 8.99 -1.93 20.59
C TYR A 164 7.83 -1.84 19.63
N ARG A 165 6.94 -0.90 19.87
CA ARG A 165 5.86 -0.51 18.95
C ARG A 165 6.12 0.89 18.43
N GLY A 166 5.99 1.08 17.13
CA GLY A 166 6.20 2.36 16.46
C GLY A 166 5.41 2.42 15.15
N GLY A 167 5.56 3.52 14.44
CA GLY A 167 4.95 3.72 13.13
C GLY A 167 4.02 4.94 13.07
N PRO A 168 3.24 5.10 11.98
CA PRO A 168 2.48 6.31 11.70
C PRO A 168 1.53 6.74 12.81
N VAL A 169 0.82 5.81 13.45
CA VAL A 169 -0.11 6.09 14.54
C VAL A 169 0.60 6.79 15.71
N TYR A 170 1.82 6.36 16.03
CA TYR A 170 2.58 6.91 17.16
C TYR A 170 3.13 8.30 16.87
N TYR A 171 3.72 8.53 15.70
CA TYR A 171 4.22 9.86 15.39
C TYR A 171 3.10 10.87 15.11
N ILE A 172 1.94 10.45 14.58
CA ILE A 172 0.78 11.32 14.44
C ILE A 172 0.27 11.78 15.82
N THR A 173 0.11 10.87 16.77
CA THR A 173 -0.34 11.20 18.12
C THR A 173 0.68 12.02 18.92
N THR A 174 1.97 11.89 18.61
CA THR A 174 3.04 12.68 19.22
C THR A 174 3.08 14.10 18.65
N ALA A 175 2.92 14.23 17.32
CA ALA A 175 2.93 15.53 16.64
C ALA A 175 1.67 16.35 16.92
N PHE A 176 0.50 15.71 16.89
CA PHE A 176 -0.80 16.37 17.11
C PHE A 176 -1.37 15.94 18.47
N LYS A 177 -1.11 16.77 19.49
CA LYS A 177 -1.64 16.53 20.83
C LYS A 177 -3.14 16.83 20.90
N GLY A 178 -3.89 15.96 21.59
CA GLY A 178 -5.32 16.16 21.85
C GLY A 178 -6.25 15.27 21.01
N GLY A 179 -7.53 15.63 20.95
CA GLY A 179 -8.58 14.84 20.26
C GLY A 179 -8.36 14.72 18.76
N PHE A 180 -7.85 15.77 18.12
CA PHE A 180 -7.57 15.77 16.69
C PHE A 180 -6.48 14.75 16.30
N GLY A 181 -5.40 14.66 17.07
CA GLY A 181 -4.34 13.69 16.82
C GLY A 181 -4.84 12.24 16.96
N LYS A 182 -5.67 11.96 17.95
CA LYS A 182 -6.28 10.65 18.13
C LYS A 182 -7.24 10.29 16.98
N PHE A 183 -8.04 11.25 16.54
CA PHE A 183 -8.94 11.06 15.39
C PHE A 183 -8.14 10.76 14.11
N LEU A 184 -7.11 11.56 13.83
CA LEU A 184 -6.28 11.38 12.64
C LEU A 184 -5.53 10.05 12.64
N ALA A 185 -4.99 9.65 13.79
CA ALA A 185 -4.32 8.37 13.97
C ALA A 185 -5.28 7.17 13.79
N GLY A 186 -6.50 7.28 14.35
CA GLY A 186 -7.56 6.29 14.18
C GLY A 186 -8.02 6.18 12.74
N PHE A 187 -8.26 7.30 12.07
CA PHE A 187 -8.60 7.36 10.64
C PHE A 187 -7.51 6.70 9.78
N PHE A 188 -6.24 7.04 10.03
CA PHE A 188 -5.12 6.43 9.33
C PHE A 188 -5.05 4.91 9.55
N ALA A 189 -5.26 4.43 10.80
CA ALA A 189 -5.24 3.02 11.11
C ALA A 189 -6.35 2.25 10.36
N VAL A 190 -7.57 2.78 10.33
CA VAL A 190 -8.68 2.18 9.58
C VAL A 190 -8.39 2.21 8.08
N ALA A 191 -7.93 3.34 7.55
CA ALA A 191 -7.63 3.48 6.13
C ALA A 191 -6.54 2.49 5.67
N ILE A 192 -5.47 2.29 6.46
CA ILE A 192 -4.39 1.37 6.10
C ILE A 192 -4.82 -0.09 6.19
N ILE A 193 -5.69 -0.45 7.15
CA ILE A 193 -6.26 -1.79 7.24
C ILE A 193 -7.10 -2.09 5.99
N LEU A 194 -7.95 -1.15 5.57
CA LEU A 194 -8.76 -1.31 4.37
C LEU A 194 -7.90 -1.36 3.10
N ALA A 195 -6.92 -0.46 2.98
CA ALA A 195 -6.06 -0.38 1.80
C ALA A 195 -5.14 -1.61 1.65
N LEU A 196 -4.44 -2.00 2.70
CA LEU A 196 -3.47 -3.11 2.63
C LEU A 196 -4.08 -4.45 2.98
N GLY A 197 -4.95 -4.51 4.00
CA GLY A 197 -5.55 -5.75 4.46
C GLY A 197 -6.59 -6.33 3.51
N PHE A 198 -7.38 -5.46 2.86
CA PHE A 198 -8.39 -5.90 1.90
C PHE A 198 -7.94 -5.70 0.46
N MET A 199 -7.80 -4.45 0.01
CA MET A 199 -7.56 -4.16 -1.40
C MET A 199 -6.21 -4.69 -1.88
N GLY A 200 -5.14 -4.50 -1.11
CA GLY A 200 -3.81 -4.99 -1.46
C GLY A 200 -3.75 -6.51 -1.56
N CYS A 201 -4.35 -7.22 -0.61
CA CYS A 201 -4.41 -8.68 -0.62
C CYS A 201 -5.27 -9.21 -1.77
N MET A 202 -6.40 -8.57 -2.07
CA MET A 202 -7.28 -8.98 -3.18
C MET A 202 -6.60 -8.85 -4.54
N VAL A 203 -5.91 -7.73 -4.79
CA VAL A 203 -5.17 -7.51 -6.04
C VAL A 203 -4.07 -8.55 -6.23
N GLN A 204 -3.31 -8.83 -5.19
CA GLN A 204 -2.23 -9.82 -5.26
C GLN A 204 -2.78 -11.24 -5.46
N SER A 205 -3.82 -11.60 -4.73
CA SER A 205 -4.47 -12.92 -4.85
C SER A 205 -5.05 -13.11 -6.26
N ASN A 206 -5.72 -12.10 -6.81
CA ASN A 206 -6.26 -12.15 -8.17
C ASN A 206 -5.16 -12.29 -9.23
N SER A 207 -4.05 -11.55 -9.07
CA SER A 207 -2.91 -11.65 -10.00
C SER A 207 -2.24 -13.01 -9.94
N ILE A 208 -2.15 -13.63 -8.77
CA ILE A 208 -1.62 -15.00 -8.62
C ILE A 208 -2.60 -15.99 -9.25
N GLY A 209 -3.91 -15.87 -8.98
CA GLY A 209 -4.94 -16.74 -9.53
C GLY A 209 -4.91 -16.74 -11.06
N SER A 210 -4.89 -15.56 -11.68
CA SER A 210 -4.86 -15.42 -13.14
C SER A 210 -3.59 -15.93 -13.83
N THR A 211 -2.53 -16.22 -13.06
CA THR A 211 -1.30 -16.81 -13.61
C THR A 211 -1.41 -18.31 -13.78
N PHE A 212 -2.37 -18.95 -13.09
CA PHE A 212 -2.60 -20.41 -13.15
C PHE A 212 -3.75 -20.81 -14.09
N GLU A 213 -4.48 -19.87 -14.66
CA GLU A 213 -5.46 -20.07 -15.73
C GLU A 213 -4.81 -20.01 -17.12
#